data_cd2951ea3a27ee3fc990d865a93eb183
#
_entry.id   cd2951ea3a27ee3fc990d865a93eb183
#
_cell.length_a   1.000
_cell.length_b   1.000
_cell.length_c   1.000
_cell.angle_alpha   90.00
_cell.angle_beta   90.00
_cell.angle_gamma   90.00
#
_symmetry.space_group_name_H-M   'P 1'
#
loop_
_entity.id
_entity.type
_entity.pdbx_description
1 polymer ?
#
loop_
_entity_poly.entity_id
_entity_poly.type
_entity_poly.pdbx_seq_one_letter_code
_entity_poly.pdbx_strand_id
1 'polypeptide(L)'
;MKIGLYASMFGKDDPPTLQSIESYIEHAYDLRLDLIDFRSDRGFSSSEPDYLIKTKLTCIAKGLSIGYLASGGHFIGTDEELRAKVEQAKADMDIALILGAPMIRLFCGQPLTDPEERKREIRCFQEVGDYGLKVGIAMGLQNHPSTGDDVIRIIEETDRPNFGFLFDTGQWCGSPAFNRGTPDPEHDIYEYMQQTAHLATHVRAKFYKIDSGREEWIDYERIIPILAEAGYNGAL
;
A
#
# COMPACT_ATOMS: atom_id res chain seq x y z
N MET A 1 -11.18 0.94 14.36
CA MET A 1 -10.02 0.84 13.44
C MET A 1 -8.89 0.11 14.15
N LYS A 2 -8.07 -0.62 13.42
CA LYS A 2 -6.86 -1.30 13.91
C LYS A 2 -5.64 -0.45 13.57
N ILE A 3 -4.59 -0.55 14.40
CA ILE A 3 -3.33 0.18 14.19
C ILE A 3 -2.23 -0.80 13.81
N GLY A 4 -1.49 -0.48 12.77
CA GLY A 4 -0.41 -1.33 12.26
C GLY A 4 0.91 -0.62 12.05
N LEU A 5 1.92 -1.40 11.69
CA LEU A 5 3.25 -0.90 11.35
C LEU A 5 3.63 -1.35 9.94
N TYR A 6 4.10 -0.39 9.13
CA TYR A 6 4.59 -0.68 7.79
C TYR A 6 6.11 -0.83 7.74
N ALA A 7 6.58 -1.85 7.06
CA ALA A 7 8.00 -2.20 6.94
C ALA A 7 8.88 -1.20 6.15
N SER A 8 8.58 0.10 6.19
CA SER A 8 9.43 1.13 5.55
C SER A 8 10.75 1.38 6.30
N MET A 9 10.84 0.93 7.54
CA MET A 9 11.98 1.18 8.43
C MET A 9 13.20 0.30 8.14
N PHE A 10 13.11 -0.65 7.18
CA PHE A 10 14.24 -1.49 6.82
C PHE A 10 15.22 -0.78 5.89
N GLY A 11 16.45 -0.66 6.34
CA GLY A 11 17.63 -0.67 5.48
C GLY A 11 17.96 0.58 4.66
N LYS A 12 17.45 1.78 4.98
CA LYS A 12 17.90 3.01 4.31
C LYS A 12 18.53 4.03 5.25
N ASP A 13 18.29 3.90 6.54
CA ASP A 13 18.82 4.82 7.52
C ASP A 13 20.14 4.28 8.09
N ASP A 14 21.05 5.17 8.43
CA ASP A 14 22.32 4.84 9.05
C ASP A 14 22.32 5.40 10.48
N PRO A 15 22.25 4.57 11.53
CA PRO A 15 22.07 3.11 11.51
C PRO A 15 20.64 2.67 11.21
N PRO A 16 20.41 1.51 10.56
CA PRO A 16 19.07 1.02 10.31
C PRO A 16 18.35 0.73 11.63
N THR A 17 17.14 1.24 11.77
CA THR A 17 16.36 1.17 13.02
C THR A 17 15.93 -0.27 13.32
N LEU A 18 15.67 -1.07 12.27
CA LEU A 18 15.33 -2.49 12.34
C LEU A 18 16.08 -3.25 11.25
N GLN A 19 16.71 -4.36 11.61
CA GLN A 19 17.62 -5.10 10.72
C GLN A 19 17.08 -6.43 10.22
N SER A 20 15.97 -6.94 10.79
CA SER A 20 15.39 -8.22 10.40
C SER A 20 13.88 -8.22 10.57
N ILE A 21 13.22 -9.17 9.90
CA ILE A 21 11.77 -9.42 10.05
C ILE A 21 11.43 -9.75 11.52
N GLU A 22 12.28 -10.51 12.19
CA GLU A 22 12.10 -10.90 13.59
C GLU A 22 12.10 -9.67 14.51
N SER A 23 13.07 -8.77 14.34
CA SER A 23 13.10 -7.52 15.14
C SER A 23 11.92 -6.60 14.83
N TYR A 24 11.44 -6.59 13.58
CA TYR A 24 10.27 -5.85 13.17
C TYR A 24 8.97 -6.38 13.81
N ILE A 25 8.81 -7.71 13.85
CA ILE A 25 7.68 -8.36 14.52
C ILE A 25 7.72 -8.09 16.03
N GLU A 26 8.91 -8.20 16.68
CA GLU A 26 9.06 -7.87 18.09
C GLU A 26 8.68 -6.42 18.36
N HIS A 27 9.15 -5.49 17.55
CA HIS A 27 8.86 -4.07 17.73
C HIS A 27 7.35 -3.78 17.62
N ALA A 28 6.67 -4.37 16.64
CA ALA A 28 5.22 -4.23 16.52
C ALA A 28 4.47 -4.81 17.73
N TYR A 29 4.93 -5.95 18.24
CA TYR A 29 4.38 -6.57 19.45
C TYR A 29 4.59 -5.70 20.70
N ASP A 30 5.80 -5.18 20.92
CA ASP A 30 6.14 -4.31 22.06
C ASP A 30 5.31 -3.02 22.05
N LEU A 31 5.03 -2.48 20.88
CA LEU A 31 4.12 -1.34 20.68
C LEU A 31 2.64 -1.68 20.83
N ARG A 32 2.29 -2.95 21.05
CA ARG A 32 0.90 -3.46 21.16
C ARG A 32 0.04 -3.13 19.96
N LEU A 33 0.61 -3.27 18.76
CA LEU A 33 -0.12 -3.04 17.53
C LEU A 33 -0.98 -4.26 17.16
N ASP A 34 -1.99 -4.03 16.31
CA ASP A 34 -2.93 -5.07 15.86
C ASP A 34 -2.41 -5.85 14.64
N LEU A 35 -1.59 -5.18 13.82
CA LEU A 35 -1.13 -5.76 12.55
C LEU A 35 0.23 -5.19 12.11
N ILE A 36 0.79 -5.89 11.12
CA ILE A 36 2.01 -5.49 10.42
C ILE A 36 1.83 -5.64 8.92
N ASP A 37 2.52 -4.79 8.16
CA ASP A 37 2.58 -4.85 6.70
C ASP A 37 4.00 -5.11 6.26
N PHE A 38 4.19 -6.07 5.38
CA PHE A 38 5.51 -6.46 4.89
C PHE A 38 5.80 -5.88 3.50
N ARG A 39 7.07 -6.00 3.09
CA ARG A 39 7.53 -5.71 1.73
C ARG A 39 8.19 -6.95 1.15
N SER A 40 7.89 -7.26 -0.12
CA SER A 40 8.52 -8.40 -0.81
C SER A 40 10.02 -8.17 -1.10
N ASP A 41 10.41 -6.89 -1.26
CA ASP A 41 11.78 -6.51 -1.65
C ASP A 41 12.73 -6.26 -0.46
N ARG A 42 12.27 -6.39 0.79
CA ARG A 42 13.07 -6.01 1.98
C ARG A 42 12.75 -6.83 3.21
N GLY A 43 13.76 -7.03 4.02
CA GLY A 43 13.67 -7.57 5.36
C GLY A 43 13.56 -9.08 5.43
N PHE A 44 13.02 -9.75 4.42
CA PHE A 44 13.01 -11.20 4.35
C PHE A 44 14.42 -11.72 4.01
N SER A 45 14.93 -12.66 4.80
CA SER A 45 16.19 -13.34 4.52
C SER A 45 16.03 -14.47 3.49
N SER A 46 14.81 -14.91 3.24
CA SER A 46 14.46 -15.96 2.28
C SER A 46 13.02 -15.83 1.80
N SER A 47 12.76 -16.27 0.58
CA SER A 47 11.40 -16.47 0.05
C SER A 47 10.93 -17.92 0.11
N GLU A 48 11.73 -18.80 0.71
CA GLU A 48 11.39 -20.22 0.85
C GLU A 48 10.15 -20.43 1.72
N PRO A 49 9.25 -21.35 1.37
CA PRO A 49 7.98 -21.57 2.08
C PRO A 49 8.15 -21.80 3.58
N ASP A 50 9.15 -22.57 3.99
CA ASP A 50 9.39 -22.86 5.41
C ASP A 50 9.71 -21.61 6.22
N TYR A 51 10.50 -20.69 5.66
CA TYR A 51 10.81 -19.42 6.29
C TYR A 51 9.55 -18.50 6.38
N LEU A 52 8.78 -18.42 5.32
CA LEU A 52 7.56 -17.61 5.27
C LEU A 52 6.51 -18.15 6.25
N ILE A 53 6.33 -19.48 6.33
CA ILE A 53 5.44 -20.13 7.29
C ILE A 53 5.90 -19.86 8.73
N LYS A 54 7.19 -19.96 9.01
CA LYS A 54 7.74 -19.62 10.32
C LYS A 54 7.45 -18.17 10.69
N THR A 55 7.64 -17.24 9.78
CA THR A 55 7.32 -15.82 9.95
C THR A 55 5.82 -15.62 10.28
N LYS A 56 4.93 -16.25 9.50
CA LYS A 56 3.48 -16.27 9.76
C LYS A 56 3.14 -16.78 11.15
N LEU A 57 3.72 -17.93 11.55
CA LEU A 57 3.48 -18.52 12.87
C LEU A 57 3.96 -17.61 14.00
N THR A 58 5.07 -16.91 13.80
CA THR A 58 5.58 -15.91 14.76
C THR A 58 4.58 -14.77 14.93
N CYS A 59 4.01 -14.24 13.85
CA CYS A 59 2.97 -13.22 13.92
C CYS A 59 1.72 -13.71 14.66
N ILE A 60 1.24 -14.91 14.33
CA ILE A 60 0.09 -15.54 14.97
C ILE A 60 0.31 -15.70 16.47
N ALA A 61 1.48 -16.21 16.88
CA ALA A 61 1.81 -16.42 18.30
C ALA A 61 1.84 -15.10 19.09
N LYS A 62 2.10 -13.98 18.44
CA LYS A 62 2.09 -12.64 19.02
C LYS A 62 0.75 -11.90 18.89
N GLY A 63 -0.25 -12.53 18.28
CA GLY A 63 -1.57 -11.91 18.04
C GLY A 63 -1.57 -10.84 16.96
N LEU A 64 -0.51 -10.75 16.14
CA LEU A 64 -0.39 -9.79 15.05
C LEU A 64 -1.03 -10.35 13.77
N SER A 65 -1.95 -9.60 13.17
CA SER A 65 -2.44 -9.86 11.83
C SER A 65 -1.44 -9.36 10.79
N ILE A 66 -1.45 -9.92 9.57
CA ILE A 66 -0.70 -9.38 8.43
C ILE A 66 -1.71 -8.64 7.55
N GLY A 67 -1.49 -7.34 7.33
CA GLY A 67 -2.41 -6.50 6.58
C GLY A 67 -2.22 -6.63 5.07
N TYR A 68 -1.01 -6.43 4.57
CA TYR A 68 -0.67 -6.65 3.15
C TYR A 68 0.82 -6.94 2.95
N LEU A 69 1.14 -7.46 1.76
CA LEU A 69 2.51 -7.51 1.25
C LEU A 69 2.69 -6.41 0.20
N ALA A 70 3.60 -5.48 0.44
CA ALA A 70 3.92 -4.46 -0.55
C ALA A 70 4.72 -5.09 -1.68
N SER A 71 4.09 -5.18 -2.84
CA SER A 71 4.72 -5.52 -4.12
C SER A 71 5.29 -4.26 -4.76
N GLY A 72 6.25 -4.43 -5.65
CA GLY A 72 6.74 -3.37 -6.51
C GLY A 72 5.72 -3.04 -7.60
N GLY A 73 5.95 -1.98 -8.32
CA GLY A 73 5.33 -1.87 -9.62
C GLY A 73 4.08 -1.00 -9.74
N HIS A 74 4.26 -0.07 -10.62
CA HIS A 74 3.24 0.53 -11.46
C HIS A 74 3.49 0.03 -12.89
N PHE A 75 2.43 -0.15 -13.66
CA PHE A 75 2.51 -0.79 -14.97
C PHE A 75 2.77 0.24 -16.09
N ILE A 76 3.98 0.84 -16.06
CA ILE A 76 4.50 1.75 -17.09
C ILE A 76 5.80 1.17 -17.64
N GLY A 77 6.00 1.25 -18.95
CA GLY A 77 7.21 0.80 -19.62
C GLY A 77 6.95 0.08 -20.93
N THR A 78 7.97 -0.58 -21.44
CA THR A 78 7.91 -1.45 -22.63
C THR A 78 7.08 -2.70 -22.33
N ASP A 79 6.64 -3.41 -23.37
CA ASP A 79 5.86 -4.64 -23.21
C ASP A 79 6.66 -5.74 -22.48
N GLU A 80 7.98 -5.76 -22.61
CA GLU A 80 8.85 -6.70 -21.87
C GLU A 80 8.90 -6.36 -20.38
N GLU A 81 9.06 -5.07 -20.04
CA GLU A 81 9.03 -4.59 -18.66
C GLU A 81 7.67 -4.81 -18.01
N LEU A 82 6.58 -4.55 -18.73
CA LEU A 82 5.22 -4.78 -18.25
C LEU A 82 4.99 -6.26 -17.94
N ARG A 83 5.43 -7.15 -18.82
CA ARG A 83 5.34 -8.61 -18.59
C ARG A 83 6.12 -9.02 -17.35
N ALA A 84 7.36 -8.53 -17.18
CA ALA A 84 8.17 -8.83 -16.01
C ALA A 84 7.50 -8.33 -14.72
N LYS A 85 6.88 -7.14 -14.74
CA LYS A 85 6.16 -6.59 -13.59
C LYS A 85 4.89 -7.38 -13.24
N VAL A 86 4.16 -7.85 -14.23
CA VAL A 86 2.99 -8.72 -14.02
C VAL A 86 3.41 -10.05 -13.40
N GLU A 87 4.45 -10.69 -13.90
CA GLU A 87 4.95 -11.95 -13.33
C GLU A 87 5.50 -11.75 -11.91
N GLN A 88 6.16 -10.63 -11.63
CA GLN A 88 6.60 -10.31 -10.27
C GLN A 88 5.41 -10.11 -9.33
N ALA A 89 4.36 -9.42 -9.75
CA ALA A 89 3.16 -9.23 -8.94
C ALA A 89 2.46 -10.56 -8.62
N LYS A 90 2.41 -11.50 -9.58
CA LYS A 90 1.89 -12.86 -9.35
C LYS A 90 2.76 -13.64 -8.35
N ALA A 91 4.08 -13.57 -8.49
CA ALA A 91 5.00 -14.21 -7.53
C ALA A 91 4.86 -13.60 -6.12
N ASP A 92 4.66 -12.30 -6.01
CA ASP A 92 4.38 -11.64 -4.73
C ASP A 92 3.04 -12.08 -4.13
N MET A 93 2.02 -12.38 -4.96
CA MET A 93 0.75 -12.99 -4.49
C MET A 93 0.97 -14.39 -3.91
N ASP A 94 1.85 -15.20 -4.51
CA ASP A 94 2.19 -16.53 -3.97
C ASP A 94 2.89 -16.41 -2.61
N ILE A 95 3.79 -15.44 -2.45
CA ILE A 95 4.40 -15.12 -1.16
C ILE A 95 3.34 -14.65 -0.16
N ALA A 96 2.44 -13.75 -0.57
CA ALA A 96 1.35 -13.24 0.27
C ALA A 96 0.45 -14.38 0.76
N LEU A 97 0.12 -15.33 -0.11
CA LEU A 97 -0.68 -16.51 0.23
C LEU A 97 -0.02 -17.35 1.32
N ILE A 98 1.28 -17.65 1.20
CA ILE A 98 2.03 -18.43 2.19
C ILE A 98 2.12 -17.67 3.52
N LEU A 99 2.43 -16.38 3.49
CA LEU A 99 2.47 -15.51 4.66
C LEU A 99 1.10 -15.37 5.34
N GLY A 100 0.01 -15.48 4.57
CA GLY A 100 -1.34 -15.20 5.03
C GLY A 100 -1.71 -13.71 4.97
N ALA A 101 -1.00 -12.92 4.17
CA ALA A 101 -1.41 -11.57 3.83
C ALA A 101 -2.62 -11.62 2.87
N PRO A 102 -3.73 -10.94 3.16
CA PRO A 102 -4.93 -11.02 2.33
C PRO A 102 -4.81 -10.23 1.01
N MET A 103 -3.80 -9.38 0.88
CA MET A 103 -3.68 -8.41 -0.20
C MET A 103 -2.22 -8.15 -0.55
N ILE A 104 -1.95 -7.87 -1.83
CA ILE A 104 -0.72 -7.18 -2.26
C ILE A 104 -1.00 -5.70 -2.54
N ARG A 105 0.00 -4.85 -2.34
CA ARG A 105 -0.07 -3.45 -2.71
C ARG A 105 0.62 -3.21 -4.06
N LEU A 106 -0.05 -2.52 -4.96
CA LEU A 106 0.44 -2.04 -6.25
C LEU A 106 0.37 -0.50 -6.29
N PHE A 107 1.11 0.13 -7.18
CA PHE A 107 1.09 1.59 -7.34
C PHE A 107 0.22 2.04 -8.51
N CYS A 108 -0.50 3.15 -8.28
CA CYS A 108 -1.16 3.90 -9.34
C CYS A 108 -0.12 4.56 -10.29
N GLY A 109 0.98 5.06 -9.73
CA GLY A 109 1.94 5.87 -10.49
C GLY A 109 1.44 7.30 -10.76
N GLN A 110 2.19 8.02 -11.58
CA GLN A 110 1.76 9.34 -12.07
C GLN A 110 0.65 9.22 -13.12
N PRO A 111 -0.22 10.23 -13.22
CA PRO A 111 -1.29 10.24 -14.22
C PRO A 111 -0.76 10.02 -15.64
N LEU A 112 -1.29 9.01 -16.32
CA LEU A 112 -0.97 8.74 -17.72
C LEU A 112 -1.87 9.58 -18.64
N THR A 113 -1.27 10.24 -19.62
CA THR A 113 -2.00 11.05 -20.61
C THR A 113 -2.23 10.32 -21.93
N ASP A 114 -1.34 9.37 -22.27
CA ASP A 114 -1.47 8.57 -23.49
C ASP A 114 -2.54 7.47 -23.34
N PRO A 115 -3.59 7.46 -24.17
CA PRO A 115 -4.65 6.44 -24.12
C PRO A 115 -4.15 5.00 -24.32
N GLU A 116 -3.12 4.79 -25.11
CA GLU A 116 -2.58 3.44 -25.34
C GLU A 116 -1.76 2.95 -24.13
N GLU A 117 -1.05 3.84 -23.45
CA GLU A 117 -0.39 3.52 -22.18
C GLU A 117 -1.43 3.19 -21.10
N ARG A 118 -2.51 3.96 -20.99
CA ARG A 118 -3.63 3.66 -20.08
C ARG A 118 -4.23 2.28 -20.33
N LYS A 119 -4.49 1.93 -21.59
CA LYS A 119 -5.03 0.60 -21.94
C LYS A 119 -4.05 -0.53 -21.58
N ARG A 120 -2.75 -0.32 -21.74
CA ARG A 120 -1.74 -1.31 -21.35
C ARG A 120 -1.67 -1.47 -19.85
N GLU A 121 -1.69 -0.38 -19.10
CA GLU A 121 -1.77 -0.35 -17.64
C GLU A 121 -2.96 -1.18 -17.12
N ILE A 122 -4.17 -0.89 -17.62
CA ILE A 122 -5.39 -1.59 -17.22
C ILE A 122 -5.33 -3.09 -17.53
N ARG A 123 -4.82 -3.48 -18.72
CA ARG A 123 -4.63 -4.92 -19.02
C ARG A 123 -3.71 -5.62 -18.03
N CYS A 124 -2.65 -4.95 -17.57
CA CYS A 124 -1.77 -5.50 -16.56
C CYS A 124 -2.49 -5.69 -15.21
N PHE A 125 -3.26 -4.68 -14.77
CA PHE A 125 -4.07 -4.82 -13.56
C PHE A 125 -5.12 -5.92 -13.67
N GLN A 126 -5.78 -6.05 -14.83
CA GLN A 126 -6.74 -7.13 -15.09
C GLN A 126 -6.09 -8.51 -15.00
N GLU A 127 -4.92 -8.70 -15.62
CA GLU A 127 -4.21 -9.97 -15.60
C GLU A 127 -3.76 -10.36 -14.18
N VAL A 128 -3.23 -9.40 -13.41
CA VAL A 128 -2.86 -9.62 -12.01
C VAL A 128 -4.10 -9.87 -11.15
N GLY A 129 -5.20 -9.15 -11.40
CA GLY A 129 -6.48 -9.34 -10.71
C GLY A 129 -7.08 -10.71 -10.94
N ASP A 130 -7.06 -11.20 -12.19
CA ASP A 130 -7.53 -12.54 -12.54
C ASP A 130 -6.71 -13.63 -11.84
N TYR A 131 -5.39 -13.44 -11.73
CA TYR A 131 -4.54 -14.33 -10.95
C TYR A 131 -4.89 -14.27 -9.46
N GLY A 132 -5.06 -13.07 -8.90
CA GLY A 132 -5.45 -12.86 -7.52
C GLY A 132 -6.78 -13.53 -7.17
N LEU A 133 -7.79 -13.47 -8.05
CA LEU A 133 -9.06 -14.19 -7.89
C LEU A 133 -8.86 -15.70 -7.81
N LYS A 134 -7.94 -16.24 -8.61
CA LYS A 134 -7.64 -17.67 -8.61
C LYS A 134 -7.00 -18.15 -7.31
N VAL A 135 -6.11 -17.33 -6.72
CA VAL A 135 -5.35 -17.70 -5.51
C VAL A 135 -5.95 -17.13 -4.21
N GLY A 136 -7.00 -16.30 -4.30
CA GLY A 136 -7.67 -15.72 -3.14
C GLY A 136 -6.94 -14.50 -2.55
N ILE A 137 -6.17 -13.78 -3.33
CA ILE A 137 -5.43 -12.59 -2.91
C ILE A 137 -6.03 -11.33 -3.55
N ALA A 138 -6.30 -10.31 -2.75
CA ALA A 138 -6.76 -9.01 -3.24
C ALA A 138 -5.59 -8.13 -3.72
N MET A 139 -5.92 -7.10 -4.49
CA MET A 139 -5.03 -6.02 -4.87
C MET A 139 -5.45 -4.73 -4.19
N GLY A 140 -4.49 -3.98 -3.62
CA GLY A 140 -4.67 -2.62 -3.13
C GLY A 140 -3.91 -1.64 -4.01
N LEU A 141 -4.63 -0.80 -4.75
CA LEU A 141 -4.03 0.29 -5.51
C LEU A 141 -3.61 1.41 -4.56
N GLN A 142 -2.34 1.77 -4.52
CA GLN A 142 -1.85 2.92 -3.75
C GLN A 142 -1.66 4.12 -4.67
N ASN A 143 -2.21 5.28 -4.30
CA ASN A 143 -1.89 6.57 -4.92
C ASN A 143 -0.39 6.89 -4.73
N HIS A 144 0.34 7.21 -5.86
CA HIS A 144 1.80 7.45 -5.74
C HIS A 144 2.44 8.06 -7.00
N PRO A 145 2.56 9.36 -7.14
CA PRO A 145 1.53 10.36 -6.86
C PRO A 145 0.42 10.29 -7.91
N SER A 146 -0.81 10.52 -7.50
CA SER A 146 -1.98 10.48 -8.39
C SER A 146 -3.06 11.43 -7.90
N THR A 147 -4.05 11.67 -8.73
CA THR A 147 -5.27 12.40 -8.38
C THR A 147 -6.38 11.43 -7.94
N GLY A 148 -7.48 11.95 -7.40
CA GLY A 148 -8.65 11.14 -7.09
C GLY A 148 -9.23 10.49 -8.34
N ASP A 149 -9.32 11.24 -9.44
CA ASP A 149 -9.85 10.75 -10.72
C ASP A 149 -9.01 9.59 -11.29
N ASP A 150 -7.68 9.63 -11.14
CA ASP A 150 -6.82 8.52 -11.60
C ASP A 150 -7.06 7.25 -10.81
N VAL A 151 -7.20 7.35 -9.50
CA VAL A 151 -7.49 6.20 -8.64
C VAL A 151 -8.83 5.57 -9.01
N ILE A 152 -9.89 6.39 -9.13
CA ILE A 152 -11.23 5.93 -9.50
C ILE A 152 -11.19 5.27 -10.86
N ARG A 153 -10.62 5.94 -11.86
CA ARG A 153 -10.49 5.43 -13.24
C ARG A 153 -9.82 4.06 -13.29
N ILE A 154 -8.66 3.90 -12.63
CA ILE A 154 -7.92 2.63 -12.67
C ILE A 154 -8.73 1.50 -12.05
N ILE A 155 -9.39 1.75 -10.91
CA ILE A 155 -10.19 0.72 -10.24
C ILE A 155 -11.42 0.35 -11.09
N GLU A 156 -12.16 1.34 -11.61
CA GLU A 156 -13.35 1.11 -12.43
C GLU A 156 -13.02 0.44 -13.77
N GLU A 157 -12.01 0.92 -14.51
CA GLU A 157 -11.61 0.33 -15.80
C GLU A 157 -10.99 -1.06 -15.65
N THR A 158 -10.36 -1.35 -14.51
CA THR A 158 -9.85 -2.70 -14.23
C THR A 158 -11.00 -3.69 -14.03
N ASP A 159 -12.09 -3.26 -13.41
CA ASP A 159 -13.33 -4.04 -13.22
C ASP A 159 -13.07 -5.45 -12.67
N ARG A 160 -12.41 -5.52 -11.50
CA ARG A 160 -12.15 -6.79 -10.79
C ARG A 160 -12.60 -6.67 -9.33
N PRO A 161 -13.41 -7.63 -8.83
CA PRO A 161 -14.00 -7.56 -7.48
C PRO A 161 -12.98 -7.68 -6.34
N ASN A 162 -11.76 -8.12 -6.63
CA ASN A 162 -10.65 -8.19 -5.67
C ASN A 162 -9.70 -7.01 -5.76
N PHE A 163 -10.11 -5.90 -6.38
CA PHE A 163 -9.30 -4.70 -6.50
C PHE A 163 -9.91 -3.56 -5.70
N GLY A 164 -9.21 -3.10 -4.69
CA GLY A 164 -9.60 -2.00 -3.84
C GLY A 164 -8.52 -0.92 -3.75
N PHE A 165 -8.75 0.07 -2.91
CA PHE A 165 -7.85 1.19 -2.74
C PHE A 165 -7.06 1.07 -1.43
N LEU A 166 -5.73 1.09 -1.53
CA LEU A 166 -4.82 1.32 -0.41
C LEU A 166 -4.59 2.83 -0.32
N PHE A 167 -5.36 3.46 0.55
CA PHE A 167 -5.42 4.90 0.74
C PHE A 167 -4.15 5.39 1.46
N ASP A 168 -3.21 6.02 0.76
CA ASP A 168 -2.03 6.64 1.37
C ASP A 168 -2.29 8.13 1.60
N THR A 169 -2.21 8.58 2.85
CA THR A 169 -2.56 9.96 3.23
C THR A 169 -1.60 11.00 2.67
N GLY A 170 -0.40 10.61 2.25
CA GLY A 170 0.65 11.55 1.86
C GLY A 170 1.14 11.48 0.43
N GLN A 171 0.60 10.56 -0.40
CA GLN A 171 1.13 10.30 -1.74
C GLN A 171 0.20 10.79 -2.87
N TRP A 172 -0.47 11.90 -2.64
CA TRP A 172 -1.30 12.58 -3.63
C TRP A 172 -0.52 13.59 -4.47
N CYS A 173 -0.96 13.87 -5.68
CA CYS A 173 -0.50 15.04 -6.42
C CYS A 173 -0.73 16.29 -5.56
N GLY A 174 0.25 17.18 -5.53
CA GLY A 174 0.18 18.41 -4.72
C GLY A 174 0.32 18.22 -3.22
N SER A 175 0.62 17.01 -2.74
CA SER A 175 0.79 16.78 -1.31
C SER A 175 1.85 17.69 -0.69
N PRO A 176 1.58 18.32 0.46
CA PRO A 176 2.57 19.09 1.22
C PRO A 176 3.83 18.29 1.56
N ALA A 177 3.73 16.96 1.58
CA ALA A 177 4.86 16.08 1.77
C ALA A 177 5.95 16.22 0.69
N PHE A 178 5.58 16.54 -0.54
CA PHE A 178 6.52 16.76 -1.65
C PHE A 178 7.09 18.18 -1.70
N ASN A 179 6.49 19.12 -0.98
CA ASN A 179 6.86 20.53 -0.98
C ASN A 179 7.12 21.09 0.43
N ARG A 180 7.76 20.30 1.28
CA ARG A 180 8.18 20.66 2.66
C ARG A 180 7.12 21.37 3.49
N GLY A 181 5.88 20.87 3.41
CA GLY A 181 4.75 21.38 4.16
C GLY A 181 3.96 22.50 3.46
N THR A 182 4.35 22.91 2.26
CA THR A 182 3.62 23.92 1.49
C THR A 182 2.55 23.23 0.63
N PRO A 183 1.25 23.54 0.83
CA PRO A 183 0.20 23.01 -0.05
C PRO A 183 0.36 23.53 -1.49
N ASP A 184 0.02 22.69 -2.45
CA ASP A 184 -0.08 23.10 -3.85
C ASP A 184 -1.47 23.71 -4.09
N PRO A 185 -1.57 24.95 -4.60
CA PRO A 185 -2.86 25.60 -4.81
C PRO A 185 -3.69 24.99 -5.96
N GLU A 186 -3.08 24.19 -6.83
CA GLU A 186 -3.76 23.54 -7.96
C GLU A 186 -4.36 22.18 -7.56
N HIS A 187 -4.00 21.65 -6.37
CA HIS A 187 -4.37 20.31 -5.91
C HIS A 187 -4.85 20.32 -4.47
N ASP A 188 -6.13 20.05 -4.22
CA ASP A 188 -6.64 19.76 -2.86
C ASP A 188 -6.60 18.26 -2.58
N ILE A 189 -5.60 17.82 -1.81
CA ILE A 189 -5.46 16.41 -1.44
C ILE A 189 -6.65 15.88 -0.62
N TYR A 190 -7.34 16.74 0.13
CA TYR A 190 -8.49 16.33 0.94
C TYR A 190 -9.76 16.13 0.09
N GLU A 191 -9.88 16.86 -1.02
CA GLU A 191 -10.89 16.58 -2.03
C GLU A 191 -10.68 15.20 -2.66
N TYR A 192 -9.43 14.87 -3.05
CA TYR A 192 -9.09 13.54 -3.56
C TYR A 192 -9.39 12.44 -2.54
N MET A 193 -9.06 12.68 -1.26
CA MET A 193 -9.38 11.77 -0.17
C MET A 193 -10.88 11.56 -0.01
N GLN A 194 -11.67 12.62 -0.07
CA GLN A 194 -13.13 12.56 0.04
C GLN A 194 -13.76 11.81 -1.13
N GLN A 195 -13.27 12.03 -2.35
CA GLN A 195 -13.73 11.33 -3.55
C GLN A 195 -13.48 9.82 -3.47
N THR A 196 -12.37 9.39 -2.87
CA THR A 196 -11.89 8.00 -2.96
C THR A 196 -12.04 7.19 -1.67
N ALA A 197 -12.39 7.81 -0.55
CA ALA A 197 -12.44 7.14 0.76
C ALA A 197 -13.37 5.92 0.79
N HIS A 198 -14.46 5.94 0.02
CA HIS A 198 -15.41 4.81 -0.08
C HIS A 198 -14.83 3.56 -0.75
N LEU A 199 -13.71 3.69 -1.48
CA LEU A 199 -12.97 2.59 -2.11
C LEU A 199 -11.90 2.00 -1.18
N ALA A 200 -11.64 2.63 -0.01
CA ALA A 200 -10.54 2.25 0.86
C ALA A 200 -10.72 0.85 1.46
N THR A 201 -9.75 -0.02 1.22
CA THR A 201 -9.65 -1.35 1.83
C THR A 201 -8.56 -1.42 2.89
N HIS A 202 -7.58 -0.53 2.81
CA HIS A 202 -6.51 -0.34 3.78
C HIS A 202 -6.07 1.11 3.75
N VAL A 203 -5.66 1.68 4.89
CA VAL A 203 -5.13 3.05 4.96
C VAL A 203 -3.68 3.00 5.39
N ARG A 204 -2.87 3.82 4.76
CA ARG A 204 -1.48 4.05 5.11
C ARG A 204 -1.31 5.47 5.62
N ALA A 205 -1.31 5.61 6.94
CA ALA A 205 -1.08 6.88 7.60
C ALA A 205 0.40 7.28 7.50
N LYS A 206 0.65 8.50 7.02
CA LYS A 206 2.00 9.07 6.87
C LYS A 206 2.23 10.19 7.85
N PHE A 207 3.43 10.20 8.40
CA PHE A 207 3.88 11.28 9.28
C PHE A 207 5.19 11.84 8.73
N TYR A 208 5.25 13.14 8.49
CA TYR A 208 6.39 13.80 7.86
C TYR A 208 7.06 14.82 8.78
N LYS A 209 6.29 15.55 9.55
CA LYS A 209 6.77 16.60 10.43
C LYS A 209 6.05 16.51 11.78
N ILE A 210 6.76 16.00 12.78
CA ILE A 210 6.19 15.71 14.11
C ILE A 210 6.95 16.40 15.26
N ASP A 211 7.72 17.43 14.98
CA ASP A 211 8.57 18.10 15.99
C ASP A 211 7.76 18.72 17.12
N SER A 212 6.53 19.14 16.86
CA SER A 212 5.58 19.66 17.88
C SER A 212 4.84 18.57 18.65
N GLY A 213 5.07 17.28 18.34
CA GLY A 213 4.30 16.16 18.87
C GLY A 213 3.00 15.87 18.10
N ARG A 214 2.77 16.55 16.99
CA ARG A 214 1.67 16.34 16.04
C ARG A 214 2.20 16.36 14.63
N GLU A 215 1.49 15.67 13.69
CA GLU A 215 1.76 15.83 12.26
C GLU A 215 1.37 17.25 11.82
N GLU A 216 2.31 17.97 11.19
CA GLU A 216 2.16 19.40 10.87
C GLU A 216 1.85 19.64 9.38
N TRP A 217 2.15 18.69 8.49
CA TRP A 217 1.99 18.85 7.05
C TRP A 217 0.69 18.24 6.53
N ILE A 218 0.20 17.21 7.19
CA ILE A 218 -1.02 16.50 6.83
C ILE A 218 -2.00 16.58 8.00
N ASP A 219 -3.21 17.11 7.72
CA ASP A 219 -4.22 17.36 8.74
C ASP A 219 -5.09 16.11 8.99
N TYR A 220 -4.75 15.34 10.01
CA TYR A 220 -5.52 14.18 10.43
C TYR A 220 -6.88 14.51 11.07
N GLU A 221 -7.08 15.75 11.52
CA GLU A 221 -8.40 16.19 12.01
C GLU A 221 -9.41 16.29 10.85
N ARG A 222 -8.93 16.47 9.62
CA ARG A 222 -9.75 16.38 8.40
C ARG A 222 -9.88 14.94 7.87
N ILE A 223 -8.78 14.15 7.89
CA ILE A 223 -8.73 12.82 7.29
C ILE A 223 -9.61 11.82 8.05
N ILE A 224 -9.56 11.81 9.38
CA ILE A 224 -10.32 10.84 10.17
C ILE A 224 -11.84 10.97 9.95
N PRO A 225 -12.43 12.17 9.96
CA PRO A 225 -13.85 12.34 9.58
C PRO A 225 -14.16 11.85 8.15
N ILE A 226 -13.32 12.13 7.15
CA ILE A 226 -13.52 11.65 5.76
C ILE A 226 -13.62 10.11 5.72
N LEU A 227 -12.71 9.41 6.38
CA LEU A 227 -12.74 7.96 6.46
C LEU A 227 -13.97 7.43 7.23
N ALA A 228 -14.33 8.10 8.33
CA ALA A 228 -15.49 7.72 9.14
C ALA A 228 -16.82 7.90 8.37
N GLU A 229 -16.99 9.01 7.66
CA GLU A 229 -18.16 9.29 6.81
C GLU A 229 -18.29 8.29 5.66
N ALA A 230 -17.16 7.84 5.11
CA ALA A 230 -17.11 6.76 4.11
C ALA A 230 -17.41 5.37 4.69
N GLY A 231 -17.59 5.24 6.01
CA GLY A 231 -17.84 3.96 6.71
C GLY A 231 -16.59 3.10 6.88
N TYR A 232 -15.40 3.65 6.68
CA TYR A 232 -14.15 2.90 6.84
C TYR A 232 -13.89 2.55 8.30
N ASN A 233 -13.67 1.26 8.58
CA ASN A 233 -13.33 0.75 9.92
C ASN A 233 -12.20 -0.30 9.87
N GLY A 234 -11.34 -0.21 8.87
CA GLY A 234 -10.23 -1.13 8.66
C GLY A 234 -8.97 -0.78 9.47
N ALA A 235 -7.82 -0.96 8.87
CA ALA A 235 -6.50 -0.71 9.45
C ALA A 235 -5.92 0.64 9.01
N LEU A 236 -5.14 1.23 9.93
CA LEU A 236 -4.32 2.44 9.74
C LEU A 236 -2.86 2.09 9.93
#